data_2bfbff6d8faf193bfd6ff9e986449cc8
#
_entry.id   2bfbff6d8faf193bfd6ff9e986449cc8
#
_cell.length_a   1.000
_cell.length_b   1.000
_cell.length_c   1.000
_cell.angle_alpha   90.00
_cell.angle_beta   90.00
_cell.angle_gamma   90.00
#
_symmetry.space_group_name_H-M   'P 1'
#
loop_
_entity.id
_entity.type
_entity.pdbx_description
1 polymer ?
#
loop_
_entity_poly.entity_id
_entity_poly.type
_entity_poly.pdbx_seq_one_letter_code
_entity_poly.pdbx_strand_id
1 'polypeptide(L)'
;MVKTVAPGVMGVVSETFNVLYSVIASCIVLLYMYFILYDYEYLTEKWVKIFPVSSRTFWQSVMSDVERAMNSYVRGQSLVSFIMAVQFCVFFTIIDFPMAIGLGILIGIMNLVPYLHTFALIPTAFLALLKAADTGGNFWIIFASAVAVFCIVQVINDIIVVPKVMGKAMGMNPALL
;
A
#
# COMPACT_ATOMS: atom_id res chain seq x y z
N MET A 1 19.45 31.99 31.08
CA MET A 1 19.86 31.07 29.98
C MET A 1 19.57 29.60 30.24
N VAL A 2 19.75 29.04 31.43
CA VAL A 2 19.50 27.61 31.73
C VAL A 2 18.02 27.21 31.70
N LYS A 3 17.07 28.10 32.00
CA LYS A 3 15.60 27.83 32.03
C LYS A 3 14.93 27.70 30.66
N THR A 4 15.57 28.15 29.59
CA THR A 4 15.02 28.09 28.22
C THR A 4 15.53 26.92 27.40
N VAL A 5 16.64 26.30 27.79
CA VAL A 5 17.28 25.18 27.07
C VAL A 5 16.73 23.82 27.54
N ALA A 6 16.34 23.72 28.83
CA ALA A 6 15.85 22.49 29.42
C ALA A 6 14.59 21.90 28.75
N PRO A 7 13.53 22.67 28.40
CA PRO A 7 12.35 22.12 27.73
C PRO A 7 12.64 21.67 26.28
N GLY A 8 13.57 22.32 25.59
CA GLY A 8 14.00 21.92 24.25
C GLY A 8 14.74 20.58 24.23
N VAL A 9 15.67 20.39 25.17
CA VAL A 9 16.41 19.15 25.30
C VAL A 9 15.51 17.98 25.71
N MET A 10 14.59 18.20 26.62
CA MET A 10 13.59 17.19 27.02
C MET A 10 12.65 16.81 25.86
N GLY A 11 12.26 17.77 25.01
CA GLY A 11 11.47 17.51 23.81
C GLY A 11 12.23 16.61 22.82
N VAL A 12 13.47 16.96 22.50
CA VAL A 12 14.30 16.15 21.59
C VAL A 12 14.55 14.75 22.15
N VAL A 13 14.80 14.62 23.44
CA VAL A 13 14.99 13.32 24.09
C VAL A 13 13.72 12.47 24.01
N SER A 14 12.54 13.05 24.31
CA SER A 14 11.27 12.30 24.22
C SER A 14 10.93 11.88 22.78
N GLU A 15 11.16 12.74 21.81
CA GLU A 15 10.99 12.39 20.38
C GLU A 15 11.93 11.27 19.95
N THR A 16 13.19 11.32 20.37
CA THR A 16 14.18 10.26 20.09
C THR A 16 13.74 8.93 20.70
N PHE A 17 13.24 8.93 21.93
CA PHE A 17 12.70 7.72 22.58
C PHE A 17 11.47 7.18 21.84
N ASN A 18 10.56 8.04 21.37
CA ASN A 18 9.39 7.64 20.60
C ASN A 18 9.77 7.00 19.25
N VAL A 19 10.74 7.58 18.56
CA VAL A 19 11.27 7.00 17.31
C VAL A 19 11.92 5.64 17.58
N LEU A 20 12.76 5.54 18.61
CA LEU A 20 13.42 4.28 18.99
C LEU A 20 12.40 3.20 19.36
N TYR A 21 11.40 3.57 20.16
CA TYR A 21 10.28 2.67 20.51
C TYR A 21 9.51 2.19 19.27
N SER A 22 9.22 3.10 18.33
CA SER A 22 8.53 2.76 17.08
C SER A 22 9.33 1.81 16.21
N VAL A 23 10.65 2.00 16.13
CA VAL A 23 11.55 1.11 15.40
C VAL A 23 11.58 -0.29 16.04
N ILE A 24 11.73 -0.35 17.38
CA ILE A 24 11.74 -1.63 18.10
C ILE A 24 10.38 -2.35 17.94
N ALA A 25 9.27 -1.63 18.09
CA ALA A 25 7.93 -2.20 17.89
C ALA A 25 7.77 -2.74 16.47
N SER A 26 8.23 -2.02 15.45
CA SER A 26 8.21 -2.48 14.06
C SER A 26 9.06 -3.73 13.85
N CYS A 27 10.25 -3.79 14.45
CA CYS A 27 11.11 -4.97 14.39
C CYS A 27 10.44 -6.20 15.04
N ILE A 28 9.76 -6.00 16.17
CA ILE A 28 9.02 -7.07 16.85
C ILE A 28 7.89 -7.59 15.96
N VAL A 29 7.11 -6.70 15.33
CA VAL A 29 6.03 -7.10 14.39
C VAL A 29 6.59 -7.90 13.22
N LEU A 30 7.69 -7.44 12.61
CA LEU A 30 8.34 -8.16 11.51
C LEU A 30 8.87 -9.54 11.95
N LEU A 31 9.41 -9.64 13.16
CA LEU A 31 9.88 -10.89 13.73
C LEU A 31 8.71 -11.85 13.99
N TYR A 32 7.60 -11.39 14.54
CA TYR A 32 6.38 -12.21 14.68
C TYR A 32 5.84 -12.66 13.33
N MET A 33 5.80 -11.76 12.35
CA MET A 33 5.37 -12.09 10.98
C MET A 33 6.28 -13.16 10.37
N TYR A 34 7.61 -13.05 10.56
CA TYR A 34 8.56 -14.07 10.11
C TYR A 34 8.29 -15.43 10.75
N PHE A 35 8.09 -15.50 12.08
CA PHE A 35 7.81 -16.77 12.76
C PHE A 35 6.46 -17.38 12.34
N ILE A 36 5.43 -16.55 12.16
CA ILE A 36 4.13 -17.02 11.66
C ILE A 36 4.27 -17.61 10.25
N LEU A 37 5.04 -16.96 9.37
CA LEU A 37 5.30 -17.47 8.02
C LEU A 37 6.17 -18.74 8.03
N TYR A 38 7.15 -18.81 8.93
CA TYR A 38 8.03 -19.97 9.07
C TYR A 38 7.27 -21.21 9.57
N ASP A 39 6.39 -21.03 10.54
CA ASP A 39 5.58 -22.10 11.12
C ASP A 39 4.20 -22.23 10.44
N TYR A 40 3.99 -21.61 9.26
CA TYR A 40 2.69 -21.56 8.60
C TYR A 40 2.07 -22.95 8.35
N GLU A 41 2.85 -23.89 7.83
CA GLU A 41 2.38 -25.27 7.58
C GLU A 41 1.97 -25.97 8.88
N TYR A 42 2.77 -25.81 9.92
CA TYR A 42 2.49 -26.39 11.24
C TYR A 42 1.24 -25.78 11.89
N LEU A 43 1.07 -24.49 11.76
CA LEU A 43 -0.10 -23.77 12.25
C LEU A 43 -1.37 -24.20 11.51
N THR A 44 -1.32 -24.28 10.18
CA THR A 44 -2.48 -24.68 9.36
C THR A 44 -2.89 -26.14 9.56
N GLU A 45 -1.97 -27.04 9.80
CA GLU A 45 -2.31 -28.43 10.11
C GLU A 45 -2.89 -28.63 11.53
N LYS A 46 -2.38 -27.89 12.51
CA LYS A 46 -2.82 -28.03 13.91
C LYS A 46 -4.10 -27.30 14.25
N TRP A 47 -4.33 -26.19 13.63
CA TRP A 47 -5.54 -25.40 13.85
C TRP A 47 -6.84 -26.20 13.62
N VAL A 48 -6.87 -27.07 12.59
CA VAL A 48 -8.03 -27.91 12.32
C VAL A 48 -8.29 -28.94 13.46
N LYS A 49 -7.24 -29.32 14.21
CA LYS A 49 -7.36 -30.27 15.33
C LYS A 49 -8.05 -29.66 16.56
N ILE A 50 -8.17 -28.36 16.64
CA ILE A 50 -8.88 -27.63 17.70
C ILE A 50 -10.39 -27.88 17.60
N PHE A 51 -10.91 -28.15 16.38
CA PHE A 51 -12.33 -28.38 16.16
C PHE A 51 -12.75 -29.82 16.41
N PRO A 52 -14.02 -30.06 16.82
CA PRO A 52 -14.60 -31.37 16.96
C PRO A 52 -14.46 -32.19 15.67
N VAL A 53 -14.26 -33.51 15.80
CA VAL A 53 -14.02 -34.40 14.66
C VAL A 53 -15.13 -34.30 13.60
N SER A 54 -16.38 -34.14 14.02
CA SER A 54 -17.55 -33.99 13.14
C SER A 54 -17.52 -32.76 12.25
N SER A 55 -16.81 -31.66 12.65
CA SER A 55 -16.77 -30.40 11.93
C SER A 55 -15.45 -30.17 11.18
N ARG A 56 -14.47 -31.04 11.32
CA ARG A 56 -13.13 -30.88 10.73
C ARG A 56 -13.16 -30.77 9.21
N THR A 57 -13.94 -31.61 8.55
CA THR A 57 -14.06 -31.62 7.09
C THR A 57 -14.63 -30.28 6.57
N PHE A 58 -15.62 -29.75 7.28
CA PHE A 58 -16.19 -28.44 6.95
C PHE A 58 -15.13 -27.33 7.07
N TRP A 59 -14.40 -27.29 8.20
CA TRP A 59 -13.38 -26.26 8.42
C TRP A 59 -12.18 -26.39 7.49
N GLN A 60 -11.80 -27.61 7.09
CA GLN A 60 -10.79 -27.82 6.07
C GLN A 60 -11.21 -27.28 4.71
N SER A 61 -12.47 -27.50 4.31
CA SER A 61 -13.00 -26.96 3.07
C SER A 61 -13.02 -25.42 3.08
N VAL A 62 -13.53 -24.84 4.16
CA VAL A 62 -13.55 -23.37 4.33
C VAL A 62 -12.14 -22.78 4.24
N MET A 63 -11.16 -23.41 4.93
CA MET A 63 -9.77 -22.91 4.91
C MET A 63 -9.15 -23.01 3.52
N SER A 64 -9.36 -24.13 2.82
CA SER A 64 -8.90 -24.30 1.44
C SER A 64 -9.53 -23.28 0.49
N ASP A 65 -10.81 -22.94 0.68
CA ASP A 65 -11.48 -21.95 -0.13
C ASP A 65 -10.96 -20.52 0.16
N VAL A 66 -10.70 -20.20 1.44
CA VAL A 66 -10.08 -18.93 1.85
C VAL A 66 -8.67 -18.81 1.28
N GLU A 67 -7.85 -19.86 1.40
CA GLU A 67 -6.50 -19.87 0.85
C GLU A 67 -6.49 -19.65 -0.66
N ARG A 68 -7.38 -20.34 -1.38
CA ARG A 68 -7.54 -20.17 -2.83
C ARG A 68 -7.99 -18.76 -3.20
N ALA A 69 -8.95 -18.19 -2.46
CA ALA A 69 -9.43 -16.83 -2.65
C ALA A 69 -8.31 -15.81 -2.39
N MET A 70 -7.55 -15.97 -1.31
CA MET A 70 -6.42 -15.09 -0.96
C MET A 70 -5.32 -15.15 -2.02
N ASN A 71 -4.92 -16.35 -2.47
CA ASN A 71 -3.93 -16.49 -3.53
C ASN A 71 -4.37 -15.83 -4.84
N SER A 72 -5.65 -15.99 -5.20
CA SER A 72 -6.23 -15.35 -6.38
C SER A 72 -6.27 -13.83 -6.23
N TYR A 73 -6.64 -13.34 -5.05
CA TYR A 73 -6.67 -11.92 -4.73
C TYR A 73 -5.28 -11.28 -4.81
N VAL A 74 -4.27 -11.86 -4.16
CA VAL A 74 -2.89 -11.32 -4.16
C VAL A 74 -2.34 -11.27 -5.58
N ARG A 75 -2.57 -12.32 -6.38
CA ARG A 75 -2.16 -12.33 -7.80
C ARG A 75 -2.87 -11.24 -8.60
N GLY A 76 -4.17 -11.08 -8.43
CA GLY A 76 -4.95 -10.04 -9.09
C GLY A 76 -4.49 -8.63 -8.66
N GLN A 77 -4.32 -8.41 -7.36
CA GLN A 77 -3.88 -7.13 -6.81
C GLN A 77 -2.47 -6.75 -7.27
N SER A 78 -1.55 -7.71 -7.34
CA SER A 78 -0.20 -7.47 -7.85
C SER A 78 -0.22 -7.01 -9.31
N LEU A 79 -1.09 -7.60 -10.14
CA LEU A 79 -1.24 -7.19 -11.54
C LEU A 79 -1.87 -5.79 -11.66
N VAL A 80 -2.91 -5.49 -10.87
CA VAL A 80 -3.52 -4.15 -10.80
C VAL A 80 -2.47 -3.11 -10.38
N SER A 81 -1.69 -3.40 -9.35
CA SER A 81 -0.63 -2.52 -8.84
C SER A 81 0.46 -2.26 -9.87
N PHE A 82 0.86 -3.28 -10.61
CA PHE A 82 1.83 -3.13 -11.71
C PHE A 82 1.28 -2.24 -12.83
N ILE A 83 0.04 -2.47 -13.27
CA ILE A 83 -0.61 -1.65 -14.30
C ILE A 83 -0.72 -0.20 -13.81
N MET A 84 -1.10 0.01 -12.55
CA MET A 84 -1.21 1.34 -11.94
C MET A 84 0.16 2.05 -11.89
N ALA A 85 1.23 1.34 -11.53
CA ALA A 85 2.59 1.89 -11.56
C ALA A 85 2.96 2.41 -12.95
N VAL A 86 2.71 1.61 -13.99
CA VAL A 86 2.98 2.00 -15.38
C VAL A 86 2.15 3.23 -15.78
N GLN A 87 0.87 3.27 -15.43
CA GLN A 87 0.00 4.42 -15.71
C GLN A 87 0.53 5.69 -15.06
N PHE A 88 0.87 5.66 -13.77
CA PHE A 88 1.44 6.83 -13.07
C PHE A 88 2.77 7.26 -13.66
N CYS A 89 3.67 6.33 -14.00
CA CYS A 89 4.93 6.65 -14.68
C CYS A 89 4.67 7.40 -16.00
N VAL A 90 3.75 6.90 -16.82
CA VAL A 90 3.42 7.50 -18.11
C VAL A 90 2.79 8.88 -17.95
N PHE A 91 1.74 8.99 -17.13
CA PHE A 91 1.03 10.27 -16.97
C PHE A 91 1.89 11.34 -16.29
N PHE A 92 2.69 10.98 -15.27
CA PHE A 92 3.61 11.94 -14.65
C PHE A 92 4.73 12.37 -15.59
N THR A 93 5.19 11.48 -16.48
CA THR A 93 6.17 11.86 -17.51
C THR A 93 5.54 12.82 -18.54
N ILE A 94 4.29 12.61 -18.94
CA ILE A 94 3.57 13.48 -19.88
C ILE A 94 3.43 14.91 -19.33
N ILE A 95 3.16 15.07 -18.04
CA ILE A 95 3.04 16.40 -17.39
C ILE A 95 4.41 16.94 -16.92
N ASP A 96 5.51 16.28 -17.30
CA ASP A 96 6.87 16.63 -16.89
C ASP A 96 6.99 16.80 -15.35
N PHE A 97 6.40 15.85 -14.60
CA PHE A 97 6.43 15.91 -13.14
C PHE A 97 7.79 15.42 -12.61
N PRO A 98 8.36 16.05 -11.55
CA PRO A 98 9.64 15.66 -11.00
C PRO A 98 9.59 14.23 -10.46
N MET A 99 10.67 13.47 -10.71
CA MET A 99 10.78 12.05 -10.33
C MET A 99 9.61 11.18 -10.80
N ALA A 100 9.03 11.46 -11.97
CA ALA A 100 7.84 10.80 -12.52
C ALA A 100 7.89 9.26 -12.42
N ILE A 101 9.01 8.66 -12.82
CA ILE A 101 9.19 7.20 -12.78
C ILE A 101 9.29 6.70 -11.34
N GLY A 102 10.11 7.35 -10.51
CA GLY A 102 10.30 6.96 -9.11
C GLY A 102 9.00 7.04 -8.31
N LEU A 103 8.26 8.15 -8.48
CA LEU A 103 6.98 8.36 -7.83
C LEU A 103 5.93 7.35 -8.34
N GLY A 104 5.87 7.08 -9.64
CA GLY A 104 4.95 6.10 -10.22
C GLY A 104 5.18 4.68 -9.69
N ILE A 105 6.45 4.25 -9.58
CA ILE A 105 6.82 2.96 -8.99
C ILE A 105 6.43 2.92 -7.51
N LEU A 106 6.72 3.97 -6.75
CA LEU A 106 6.35 4.07 -5.33
C LEU A 106 4.83 3.91 -5.16
N ILE A 107 4.03 4.63 -5.95
CA ILE A 107 2.58 4.56 -5.92
C ILE A 107 2.09 3.14 -6.24
N GLY A 108 2.69 2.50 -7.25
CA GLY A 108 2.36 1.12 -7.60
C GLY A 108 2.66 0.14 -6.47
N ILE A 109 3.81 0.26 -5.81
CA ILE A 109 4.16 -0.57 -4.65
C ILE A 109 3.16 -0.34 -3.50
N MET A 110 2.84 0.92 -3.21
CA MET A 110 1.85 1.26 -2.17
C MET A 110 0.47 0.68 -2.49
N ASN A 111 0.10 0.59 -3.76
CA ASN A 111 -1.18 0.03 -4.19
C ASN A 111 -1.31 -1.49 -3.99
N LEU A 112 -0.25 -2.22 -3.64
CA LEU A 112 -0.37 -3.61 -3.19
C LEU A 112 -1.35 -3.75 -2.01
N VAL A 113 -1.42 -2.73 -1.17
CA VAL A 113 -2.47 -2.58 -0.19
C VAL A 113 -3.51 -1.59 -0.74
N PRO A 114 -4.78 -2.00 -0.91
CA PRO A 114 -5.82 -1.14 -1.49
C PRO A 114 -5.88 0.21 -0.77
N TYR A 115 -6.07 1.27 -1.54
CA TYR A 115 -6.17 2.67 -1.08
C TYR A 115 -4.91 3.26 -0.45
N LEU A 116 -3.86 2.48 -0.17
CA LEU A 116 -2.63 2.99 0.44
C LEU A 116 -1.92 4.00 -0.47
N HIS A 117 -2.05 3.87 -1.80
CA HIS A 117 -1.49 4.79 -2.77
C HIS A 117 -1.98 6.25 -2.61
N THR A 118 -3.15 6.47 -1.96
CA THR A 118 -3.65 7.82 -1.68
C THR A 118 -2.70 8.62 -0.79
N PHE A 119 -1.97 7.95 0.11
CA PHE A 119 -0.95 8.61 0.94
C PHE A 119 0.23 9.13 0.12
N ALA A 120 0.42 8.66 -1.11
CA ALA A 120 1.43 9.19 -2.02
C ALA A 120 1.14 10.64 -2.47
N LEU A 121 -0.06 11.16 -2.20
CA LEU A 121 -0.34 12.59 -2.37
C LEU A 121 0.58 13.47 -1.49
N ILE A 122 1.05 12.98 -0.34
CA ILE A 122 1.97 13.72 0.54
C ILE A 122 3.32 13.96 -0.17
N PRO A 123 4.08 12.92 -0.60
CA PRO A 123 5.30 13.15 -1.35
C PRO A 123 5.06 13.86 -2.69
N THR A 124 3.89 13.66 -3.33
CA THR A 124 3.52 14.38 -4.55
C THR A 124 3.40 15.88 -4.30
N ALA A 125 2.75 16.30 -3.21
CA ALA A 125 2.64 17.72 -2.85
C ALA A 125 4.03 18.32 -2.56
N PHE A 126 4.90 17.58 -1.90
CA PHE A 126 6.27 18.02 -1.63
C PHE A 126 7.08 18.20 -2.94
N LEU A 127 6.99 17.25 -3.87
CA LEU A 127 7.64 17.35 -5.17
C LEU A 127 7.05 18.48 -6.03
N ALA A 128 5.75 18.74 -5.95
CA ALA A 128 5.12 19.88 -6.62
C ALA A 128 5.64 21.20 -6.07
N LEU A 129 5.87 21.31 -4.76
CA LEU A 129 6.46 22.47 -4.13
C LEU A 129 7.90 22.70 -4.60
N LEU A 130 8.71 21.63 -4.66
CA LEU A 130 10.08 21.72 -5.18
C LEU A 130 10.10 22.18 -6.64
N LYS A 131 9.23 21.62 -7.50
CA LYS A 131 9.13 22.05 -8.90
C LYS A 131 8.70 23.49 -9.02
N ALA A 132 7.75 23.96 -8.21
CA ALA A 132 7.33 25.35 -8.20
C ALA A 132 8.47 26.30 -7.81
N ALA A 133 9.29 25.92 -6.83
CA ALA A 133 10.46 26.69 -6.39
C ALA A 133 11.56 26.74 -7.47
N ASP A 134 11.79 25.63 -8.17
CA ASP A 134 12.83 25.51 -9.19
C ASP A 134 12.45 26.26 -10.50
N THR A 135 11.19 26.13 -10.93
CA THR A 135 10.71 26.72 -12.19
C THR A 135 10.13 28.13 -12.05
N GLY A 136 9.94 28.62 -10.82
CA GLY A 136 9.21 29.88 -10.55
C GLY A 136 7.70 29.77 -10.86
N GLY A 137 7.20 28.55 -11.05
CA GLY A 137 5.80 28.28 -11.39
C GLY A 137 4.86 28.36 -10.18
N ASN A 138 3.55 28.38 -10.47
CA ASN A 138 2.54 28.39 -9.42
C ASN A 138 2.36 26.96 -8.86
N PHE A 139 2.63 26.80 -7.57
CA PHE A 139 2.45 25.51 -6.85
C PHE A 139 1.06 24.90 -7.08
N TRP A 140 0.00 25.70 -6.99
CA TRP A 140 -1.37 25.20 -7.10
C TRP A 140 -1.68 24.60 -8.48
N ILE A 141 -1.11 25.17 -9.54
CA ILE A 141 -1.29 24.64 -10.90
C ILE A 141 -0.55 23.31 -11.04
N ILE A 142 0.69 23.23 -10.57
CA ILE A 142 1.51 22.02 -10.63
C ILE A 142 0.88 20.92 -9.79
N PHE A 143 0.45 21.23 -8.59
CA PHE A 143 -0.21 20.26 -7.70
C PHE A 143 -1.57 19.82 -8.25
N ALA A 144 -2.40 20.72 -8.76
CA ALA A 144 -3.68 20.38 -9.38
C ALA A 144 -3.51 19.47 -10.59
N SER A 145 -2.47 19.66 -11.41
CA SER A 145 -2.16 18.77 -12.54
C SER A 145 -1.81 17.36 -12.06
N ALA A 146 -1.04 17.23 -10.97
CA ALA A 146 -0.74 15.96 -10.37
C ALA A 146 -1.99 15.28 -9.78
N VAL A 147 -2.84 16.02 -9.07
CA VAL A 147 -4.13 15.51 -8.56
C VAL A 147 -5.04 15.06 -9.70
N ALA A 148 -5.07 15.78 -10.82
CA ALA A 148 -5.81 15.37 -12.00
C ALA A 148 -5.33 14.01 -12.55
N VAL A 149 -4.01 13.76 -12.55
CA VAL A 149 -3.45 12.45 -12.90
C VAL A 149 -3.95 11.37 -11.93
N PHE A 150 -3.95 11.62 -10.62
CA PHE A 150 -4.51 10.67 -9.65
C PHE A 150 -5.97 10.35 -9.96
N CYS A 151 -6.79 11.36 -10.23
CA CYS A 151 -8.20 11.17 -10.56
C CYS A 151 -8.39 10.35 -11.85
N ILE A 152 -7.65 10.68 -12.91
CA ILE A 152 -7.73 9.96 -14.19
C ILE A 152 -7.32 8.50 -14.03
N VAL A 153 -6.17 8.25 -13.40
CA VAL A 153 -5.67 6.89 -13.16
C VAL A 153 -6.65 6.11 -12.28
N GLN A 154 -7.20 6.73 -11.24
CA GLN A 154 -8.20 6.10 -10.38
C GLN A 154 -9.43 5.68 -11.16
N VAL A 155 -10.00 6.56 -11.96
CA VAL A 155 -11.18 6.26 -12.80
C VAL A 155 -10.88 5.11 -13.77
N ILE A 156 -9.72 5.12 -14.42
CA ILE A 156 -9.31 4.03 -15.33
C ILE A 156 -9.20 2.70 -14.57
N ASN A 157 -8.61 2.72 -13.38
CA ASN A 157 -8.46 1.52 -12.58
C ASN A 157 -9.82 0.98 -12.11
N ASP A 158 -10.70 1.83 -11.56
CA ASP A 158 -11.95 1.39 -10.98
C ASP A 158 -12.96 0.91 -12.06
N ILE A 159 -12.95 1.51 -13.24
CA ILE A 159 -13.90 1.16 -14.31
C ILE A 159 -13.37 0.06 -15.22
N ILE A 160 -12.06 -0.01 -15.46
CA ILE A 160 -11.51 -0.89 -16.50
C ILE A 160 -10.59 -1.97 -15.90
N VAL A 161 -9.58 -1.58 -15.12
CA VAL A 161 -8.52 -2.49 -14.69
C VAL A 161 -9.01 -3.46 -13.63
N VAL A 162 -9.57 -2.95 -12.55
CA VAL A 162 -10.05 -3.76 -11.43
C VAL A 162 -11.12 -4.76 -11.86
N PRO A 163 -12.20 -4.39 -12.57
CA PRO A 163 -13.21 -5.38 -12.99
C PRO A 163 -12.64 -6.45 -13.93
N LYS A 164 -11.73 -6.08 -14.85
CA LYS A 164 -11.13 -7.04 -15.79
C LYS A 164 -10.16 -8.00 -15.13
N VAL A 165 -9.33 -7.49 -14.21
CA VAL A 165 -8.28 -8.28 -13.56
C VAL A 165 -8.86 -9.12 -12.43
N MET A 166 -9.59 -8.49 -11.51
CA MET A 166 -10.16 -9.18 -10.33
C MET A 166 -11.31 -10.12 -10.73
N GLY A 167 -12.15 -9.73 -11.69
CA GLY A 167 -13.22 -10.60 -12.20
C GLY A 167 -12.68 -11.91 -12.74
N LYS A 168 -11.60 -11.88 -13.51
CA LYS A 168 -10.93 -13.10 -14.00
C LYS A 168 -10.19 -13.86 -12.89
N ALA A 169 -9.52 -13.17 -11.99
CA ALA A 169 -8.74 -13.80 -10.91
C ALA A 169 -9.64 -14.51 -9.88
N MET A 170 -10.81 -13.95 -9.58
CA MET A 170 -11.73 -14.50 -8.58
C MET A 170 -12.84 -15.39 -9.19
N GLY A 171 -12.86 -15.57 -10.52
CA GLY A 171 -13.88 -16.36 -11.20
C GLY A 171 -15.29 -15.80 -11.08
N MET A 172 -15.42 -14.52 -10.71
CA MET A 172 -16.71 -13.85 -10.56
C MET A 172 -17.17 -13.22 -11.87
N ASN A 173 -18.49 -13.22 -12.06
CA ASN A 173 -19.10 -12.55 -13.22
C ASN A 173 -18.85 -11.03 -13.10
N PRO A 174 -18.31 -10.35 -14.14
CA PRO A 174 -18.04 -8.90 -14.10
C PRO A 174 -19.25 -8.02 -13.75
N ALA A 175 -20.46 -8.56 -13.86
CA ALA A 175 -21.70 -7.85 -13.53
C ALA A 175 -22.00 -7.81 -12.01
N LEU A 176 -21.20 -8.47 -11.18
CA LEU A 176 -21.37 -8.53 -9.71
C LEU A 176 -20.33 -7.68 -8.95
N LEU A 177 -19.41 -7.01 -9.66
CA LEU A 177 -18.42 -6.06 -9.14
C LEU A 177 -18.84 -4.63 -9.41
#